data_eda716e3f3154d626bb42b2071cf0702
#
_entry.id   eda716e3f3154d626bb42b2071cf0702
#
_cell.length_a   1.000
_cell.length_b   1.000
_cell.length_c   1.000
_cell.angle_alpha   90.00
_cell.angle_beta   90.00
_cell.angle_gamma   90.00
#
_symmetry.space_group_name_H-M   'P 1'
#
loop_
_entity.id
_entity.type
_entity.pdbx_description
1 polymer ?
#
loop_
_entity_poly.entity_id
_entity_poly.type
_entity_poly.pdbx_seq_one_letter_code
_entity_poly.pdbx_strand_id
1 'polypeptide(L)'
;AVAYALDMIEHTLVIDIGAGTTDLCRVYGTIPGPGDQMHTGYAGDYVDAQIIKEVQSKYNGAQITKDMARRWKEQYSFVSTSTPDSPVMVDFSIEGKAMTLDITDCLQRACESIVDPIVENVKKLIADSNPEYHDEFRRNMVLAGGGSGIRGLGALIERRLSDMGDVNVHVVDDPVRLGAM
;
A
#
# COMPACT_ATOMS: atom_id res chain seq x y z
N ALA A 1 -4.12 -4.83 17.34
CA ALA A 1 -5.41 -5.53 17.11
C ALA A 1 -5.28 -6.61 16.03
N VAL A 2 -4.65 -6.34 14.89
CA VAL A 2 -4.50 -7.27 13.75
C VAL A 2 -3.66 -8.49 14.12
N ALA A 3 -2.54 -8.32 14.81
CA ALA A 3 -1.67 -9.44 15.24
C ALA A 3 -2.37 -10.43 16.19
N TYR A 4 -3.28 -9.94 17.03
CA TYR A 4 -4.08 -10.79 17.92
C TYR A 4 -5.13 -11.63 17.16
N ALA A 5 -5.66 -11.13 16.06
CA ALA A 5 -6.68 -11.84 15.27
C ALA A 5 -6.10 -12.99 14.43
N LEU A 6 -4.77 -13.00 14.21
CA LEU A 6 -4.11 -13.98 13.34
C LEU A 6 -3.38 -15.10 14.09
N ASP A 7 -3.52 -15.18 15.43
CA ASP A 7 -2.79 -16.16 16.28
C ASP A 7 -1.25 -16.09 16.09
N MET A 8 -0.73 -14.96 15.60
CA MET A 8 0.67 -14.76 15.30
C MET A 8 1.41 -14.34 16.56
N ILE A 9 1.86 -15.33 17.32
CA ILE A 9 2.54 -15.15 18.62
C ILE A 9 4.05 -14.93 18.46
N GLU A 10 4.64 -15.22 17.28
CA GLU A 10 6.09 -15.21 17.09
C GLU A 10 6.51 -14.23 15.98
N HIS A 11 7.46 -13.34 16.30
CA HIS A 11 8.25 -12.46 15.41
C HIS A 11 7.57 -12.05 14.09
N THR A 12 6.60 -11.16 14.20
CA THR A 12 5.81 -10.65 13.05
C THR A 12 6.17 -9.20 12.76
N LEU A 13 6.28 -8.83 11.48
CA LEU A 13 6.36 -7.43 11.04
C LEU A 13 5.03 -7.01 10.44
N VAL A 14 4.33 -6.10 11.10
CA VAL A 14 3.05 -5.56 10.64
C VAL A 14 3.29 -4.29 9.85
N ILE A 15 2.65 -4.16 8.68
CA ILE A 15 2.61 -2.97 7.82
C ILE A 15 1.15 -2.56 7.72
N ASP A 16 0.75 -1.51 8.43
CA ASP A 16 -0.62 -1.00 8.44
C ASP A 16 -0.70 0.29 7.60
N ILE A 17 -1.32 0.20 6.42
CA ILE A 17 -1.46 1.34 5.50
C ILE A 17 -2.82 1.99 5.71
N GLY A 18 -2.85 3.05 6.51
CA GLY A 18 -4.03 3.87 6.76
C GLY A 18 -4.29 4.93 5.68
N ALA A 19 -5.16 5.88 6.01
CA ALA A 19 -5.44 7.03 5.14
C ALA A 19 -4.27 8.03 5.13
N GLY A 20 -3.83 8.49 6.30
CA GLY A 20 -2.81 9.53 6.46
C GLY A 20 -1.41 9.02 6.80
N THR A 21 -1.30 7.82 7.38
CA THR A 21 -0.03 7.21 7.81
C THR A 21 0.05 5.76 7.40
N THR A 22 1.28 5.30 7.17
CA THR A 22 1.64 3.89 7.16
C THR A 22 2.48 3.61 8.39
N ASP A 23 2.00 2.70 9.23
CA ASP A 23 2.63 2.31 10.47
C ASP A 23 3.25 0.93 10.32
N LEU A 24 4.54 0.82 10.63
CA LEU A 24 5.28 -0.44 10.64
C LEU A 24 5.65 -0.80 12.07
N CYS A 25 5.43 -2.06 12.44
CA CYS A 25 5.68 -2.52 13.80
C CYS A 25 6.24 -3.94 13.84
N ARG A 26 7.34 -4.14 14.56
CA ARG A 26 7.83 -5.49 14.94
C ARG A 26 7.09 -5.94 16.19
N VAL A 27 6.54 -7.15 16.13
CA VAL A 27 5.85 -7.80 17.26
C VAL A 27 6.60 -9.09 17.57
N TYR A 28 7.05 -9.27 18.81
CA TYR A 28 7.79 -10.46 19.25
C TYR A 28 7.47 -10.80 20.72
N GLY A 29 6.28 -11.32 20.94
CA GLY A 29 5.84 -11.84 22.24
C GLY A 29 5.69 -10.83 23.38
N THR A 30 6.03 -9.55 23.16
CA THR A 30 5.94 -8.45 24.13
C THR A 30 5.28 -7.22 23.51
N ILE A 31 4.94 -6.24 24.35
CA ILE A 31 4.43 -4.95 23.86
C ILE A 31 5.56 -4.22 23.12
N PRO A 32 5.37 -3.83 21.83
CA PRO A 32 6.39 -3.15 21.06
C PRO A 32 6.84 -1.83 21.73
N GLY A 33 8.14 -1.65 21.81
CA GLY A 33 8.75 -0.41 22.29
C GLY A 33 8.91 0.66 21.17
N PRO A 34 9.41 1.86 21.50
CA PRO A 34 9.60 2.93 20.51
C PRO A 34 10.55 2.55 19.35
N GLY A 35 11.54 1.68 19.61
CA GLY A 35 12.47 1.19 18.59
C GLY A 35 11.89 0.12 17.65
N ASP A 36 10.71 -0.41 17.97
CA ASP A 36 10.04 -1.44 17.18
C ASP A 36 9.01 -0.88 16.21
N GLN A 37 8.88 0.43 16.17
CA GLN A 37 7.85 1.11 15.38
C GLN A 37 8.46 2.17 14.47
N MET A 38 7.91 2.27 13.27
CA MET A 38 8.19 3.36 12.33
C MET A 38 6.88 3.83 11.71
N HIS A 39 6.81 5.12 11.38
CA HIS A 39 5.66 5.70 10.68
C HIS A 39 6.15 6.58 9.55
N THR A 40 5.35 6.63 8.50
CA THR A 40 5.59 7.45 7.34
C THR A 40 4.29 8.01 6.76
N GLY A 41 4.34 9.15 6.08
CA GLY A 41 3.21 9.76 5.39
C GLY A 41 2.91 9.18 4.02
N TYR A 42 3.66 8.16 3.56
CA TYR A 42 3.38 7.46 2.30
C TYR A 42 2.22 6.47 2.49
N ALA A 43 0.99 6.97 2.44
CA ALA A 43 -0.25 6.27 2.77
C ALA A 43 -1.38 6.59 1.78
N GLY A 44 -2.62 6.29 2.10
CA GLY A 44 -3.76 6.45 1.20
C GLY A 44 -3.94 7.87 0.65
N ASP A 45 -3.79 8.90 1.47
CA ASP A 45 -3.92 10.31 1.05
C ASP A 45 -2.77 10.75 0.13
N TYR A 46 -1.58 10.19 0.34
CA TYR A 46 -0.45 10.40 -0.56
C TYR A 46 -0.72 9.81 -1.94
N VAL A 47 -1.26 8.59 -2.02
CA VAL A 47 -1.66 7.97 -3.29
C VAL A 47 -2.70 8.82 -4.01
N ASP A 48 -3.72 9.35 -3.29
CA ASP A 48 -4.72 10.26 -3.87
C ASP A 48 -4.07 11.48 -4.53
N ALA A 49 -3.10 12.09 -3.85
CA ALA A 49 -2.35 13.24 -4.38
C ALA A 49 -1.50 12.85 -5.61
N GLN A 50 -0.88 11.67 -5.62
CA GLN A 50 -0.14 11.17 -6.78
C GLN A 50 -1.07 10.87 -7.97
N ILE A 51 -2.27 10.32 -7.76
CA ILE A 51 -3.27 10.13 -8.83
C ILE A 51 -3.59 11.47 -9.51
N ILE A 52 -3.87 12.51 -8.73
CA ILE A 52 -4.14 13.85 -9.26
C ILE A 52 -2.96 14.34 -10.12
N LYS A 53 -1.75 14.25 -9.57
CA LYS A 53 -0.51 14.69 -10.24
C LYS A 53 -0.28 13.93 -11.55
N GLU A 54 -0.40 12.61 -11.55
CA GLU A 54 -0.17 11.76 -12.71
C GLU A 54 -1.21 12.03 -13.81
N VAL A 55 -2.51 12.17 -13.44
CA VAL A 55 -3.57 12.47 -14.40
C VAL A 55 -3.40 13.87 -14.98
N GLN A 56 -3.08 14.89 -14.18
CA GLN A 56 -2.85 16.23 -14.65
C GLN A 56 -1.60 16.35 -15.53
N SER A 57 -0.58 15.53 -15.25
CA SER A 57 0.63 15.45 -16.11
C SER A 57 0.34 14.82 -17.46
N LYS A 58 -0.54 13.81 -17.51
CA LYS A 58 -0.95 13.14 -18.75
C LYS A 58 -1.97 13.96 -19.55
N TYR A 59 -2.90 14.61 -18.85
CA TYR A 59 -4.01 15.37 -19.43
C TYR A 59 -3.98 16.81 -18.95
N ASN A 60 -3.29 17.68 -19.67
CA ASN A 60 -3.17 19.09 -19.33
C ASN A 60 -4.55 19.75 -19.21
N GLY A 61 -4.77 20.54 -18.17
CA GLY A 61 -6.06 21.19 -17.89
C GLY A 61 -7.11 20.27 -17.23
N ALA A 62 -6.76 19.04 -16.86
CA ALA A 62 -7.65 18.11 -16.15
C ALA A 62 -8.06 18.66 -14.77
N GLN A 63 -9.38 18.71 -14.53
CA GLN A 63 -9.97 19.18 -13.29
C GLN A 63 -10.29 17.95 -12.40
N ILE A 64 -9.39 17.63 -11.49
CA ILE A 64 -9.49 16.46 -10.62
C ILE A 64 -9.59 16.92 -9.16
N THR A 65 -10.62 16.46 -8.45
CA THR A 65 -10.77 16.68 -7.02
C THR A 65 -10.16 15.54 -6.22
N LYS A 66 -9.84 15.78 -4.93
CA LYS A 66 -9.36 14.73 -4.02
C LYS A 66 -10.38 13.58 -3.88
N ASP A 67 -11.67 13.89 -3.85
CA ASP A 67 -12.73 12.89 -3.75
C ASP A 67 -12.85 12.03 -5.02
N MET A 68 -12.58 12.58 -6.20
CA MET A 68 -12.51 11.80 -7.45
C MET A 68 -11.33 10.82 -7.39
N ALA A 69 -10.15 11.31 -7.04
CA ALA A 69 -8.94 10.47 -6.93
C ALA A 69 -9.13 9.35 -5.91
N ARG A 70 -9.71 9.67 -4.73
CA ARG A 70 -10.02 8.67 -3.69
C ARG A 70 -10.96 7.59 -4.21
N ARG A 71 -12.08 7.95 -4.86
CA ARG A 71 -13.01 6.97 -5.45
C ARG A 71 -12.33 6.09 -6.49
N TRP A 72 -11.52 6.66 -7.37
CA TRP A 72 -10.79 5.88 -8.37
C TRP A 72 -9.79 4.92 -7.72
N LYS A 73 -9.06 5.36 -6.69
CA LYS A 73 -8.18 4.50 -5.90
C LYS A 73 -8.96 3.35 -5.26
N GLU A 74 -10.04 3.64 -4.53
CA GLU A 74 -10.84 2.62 -3.83
C GLU A 74 -11.44 1.58 -4.79
N GLN A 75 -11.81 2.00 -6.00
CA GLN A 75 -12.47 1.15 -6.97
C GLN A 75 -11.50 0.40 -7.89
N TYR A 76 -10.39 1.02 -8.27
CA TYR A 76 -9.56 0.53 -9.37
C TYR A 76 -8.08 0.36 -9.03
N SER A 77 -7.62 0.62 -7.80
CA SER A 77 -6.19 0.59 -7.46
C SER A 77 -5.54 -0.77 -7.72
N PHE A 78 -4.34 -0.74 -8.28
CA PHE A 78 -3.51 -1.90 -8.57
C PHE A 78 -2.05 -1.49 -8.75
N VAL A 79 -1.16 -2.48 -8.73
CA VAL A 79 0.26 -2.34 -9.07
C VAL A 79 0.65 -3.36 -10.15
N SER A 80 1.86 -3.27 -10.67
CA SER A 80 2.36 -4.06 -11.83
C SER A 80 2.26 -5.59 -11.67
N THR A 81 2.11 -6.10 -10.46
CA THR A 81 1.89 -7.53 -10.19
C THR A 81 0.46 -7.98 -10.40
N SER A 82 -0.49 -7.06 -10.62
CA SER A 82 -1.92 -7.34 -10.79
C SER A 82 -2.60 -6.33 -11.71
N THR A 83 -2.07 -6.16 -12.92
CA THR A 83 -2.65 -5.28 -13.95
C THR A 83 -4.05 -5.73 -14.36
N PRO A 84 -5.00 -4.80 -14.56
CA PRO A 84 -6.34 -5.16 -15.04
C PRO A 84 -6.32 -5.59 -16.52
N ASP A 85 -7.23 -6.48 -16.90
CA ASP A 85 -7.38 -6.97 -18.28
C ASP A 85 -7.89 -5.90 -19.25
N SER A 86 -8.53 -4.86 -18.73
CA SER A 86 -9.10 -3.76 -19.51
C SER A 86 -8.65 -2.41 -18.97
N PRO A 87 -8.52 -1.38 -19.84
CA PRO A 87 -8.19 -0.03 -19.41
C PRO A 87 -9.17 0.53 -18.38
N VAL A 88 -8.67 1.28 -17.41
CA VAL A 88 -9.49 1.99 -16.41
C VAL A 88 -9.94 3.32 -17.02
N MET A 89 -11.18 3.32 -17.51
CA MET A 89 -11.81 4.48 -18.11
C MET A 89 -12.61 5.25 -17.05
N VAL A 90 -12.37 6.56 -16.91
CA VAL A 90 -13.07 7.42 -15.95
C VAL A 90 -13.50 8.74 -16.57
N ASP A 91 -14.56 9.31 -16.00
CA ASP A 91 -15.10 10.60 -16.46
C ASP A 91 -14.52 11.74 -15.62
N PHE A 92 -13.98 12.76 -16.31
CA PHE A 92 -13.59 14.03 -15.70
C PHE A 92 -13.58 15.15 -16.73
N SER A 93 -13.41 16.40 -16.26
CA SER A 93 -13.46 17.58 -17.12
C SER A 93 -12.05 18.05 -17.50
N ILE A 94 -11.89 18.39 -18.79
CA ILE A 94 -10.73 19.14 -19.29
C ILE A 94 -11.27 20.44 -19.92
N GLU A 95 -10.81 21.58 -19.40
CA GLU A 95 -11.24 22.91 -19.86
C GLU A 95 -12.78 23.06 -19.93
N GLY A 96 -13.48 22.49 -18.94
CA GLY A 96 -14.93 22.53 -18.84
C GLY A 96 -15.70 21.53 -19.72
N LYS A 97 -15.02 20.66 -20.48
CA LYS A 97 -15.65 19.61 -21.28
C LYS A 97 -15.51 18.27 -20.59
N ALA A 98 -16.62 17.58 -20.34
CA ALA A 98 -16.62 16.22 -19.81
C ALA A 98 -16.07 15.24 -20.85
N MET A 99 -15.14 14.38 -20.43
CA MET A 99 -14.49 13.38 -21.29
C MET A 99 -14.30 12.08 -20.51
N THR A 100 -14.42 10.93 -21.19
CA THR A 100 -14.06 9.61 -20.64
C THR A 100 -12.65 9.25 -21.11
N LEU A 101 -11.71 9.10 -20.18
CA LEU A 101 -10.29 8.96 -20.51
C LEU A 101 -9.64 7.81 -19.71
N ASP A 102 -8.60 7.24 -20.29
CA ASP A 102 -7.84 6.13 -19.71
C ASP A 102 -6.80 6.64 -18.70
N ILE A 103 -6.94 6.23 -17.44
CA ILE A 103 -6.01 6.56 -16.35
C ILE A 103 -5.23 5.34 -15.82
N THR A 104 -5.23 4.22 -16.54
CA THR A 104 -4.63 2.95 -16.11
C THR A 104 -3.20 3.11 -15.63
N ASP A 105 -2.34 3.70 -16.45
CA ASP A 105 -0.93 3.91 -16.15
C ASP A 105 -0.70 4.98 -15.05
N CYS A 106 -1.60 5.95 -14.94
CA CYS A 106 -1.57 6.96 -13.87
C CYS A 106 -1.86 6.31 -12.51
N LEU A 107 -2.88 5.45 -12.45
CA LEU A 107 -3.23 4.69 -11.24
C LEU A 107 -2.10 3.77 -10.81
N GLN A 108 -1.52 3.01 -11.74
CA GLN A 108 -0.41 2.11 -11.43
C GLN A 108 0.77 2.87 -10.82
N ARG A 109 1.26 3.94 -11.49
CA ARG A 109 2.39 4.73 -10.97
C ARG A 109 2.08 5.37 -9.63
N ALA A 110 0.88 5.89 -9.45
CA ALA A 110 0.46 6.48 -8.18
C ALA A 110 0.44 5.45 -7.05
N CYS A 111 -0.10 4.24 -7.27
CA CYS A 111 -0.12 3.17 -6.28
C CYS A 111 1.30 2.64 -5.98
N GLU A 112 2.16 2.53 -6.99
CA GLU A 112 3.54 2.07 -6.79
C GLU A 112 4.42 3.08 -6.06
N SER A 113 4.05 4.35 -6.02
CA SER A 113 4.85 5.40 -5.39
C SER A 113 5.08 5.25 -3.88
N ILE A 114 4.25 4.45 -3.19
CA ILE A 114 4.42 4.16 -1.76
C ILE A 114 5.32 2.95 -1.50
N VAL A 115 5.62 2.14 -2.52
CA VAL A 115 6.30 0.85 -2.33
C VAL A 115 7.73 1.01 -1.84
N ASP A 116 8.54 1.82 -2.54
CA ASP A 116 9.95 1.98 -2.18
C ASP A 116 10.14 2.57 -0.76
N PRO A 117 9.41 3.63 -0.33
CA PRO A 117 9.45 4.09 1.04
C PRO A 117 9.07 3.03 2.09
N ILE A 118 8.07 2.19 1.81
CA ILE A 118 7.67 1.09 2.71
C ILE A 118 8.78 0.05 2.78
N VAL A 119 9.32 -0.37 1.64
CA VAL A 119 10.42 -1.36 1.54
C VAL A 119 11.66 -0.89 2.29
N GLU A 120 12.05 0.37 2.16
CA GLU A 120 13.18 0.97 2.90
C GLU A 120 12.96 0.91 4.40
N ASN A 121 11.75 1.23 4.88
CA ASN A 121 11.42 1.17 6.29
C ASN A 121 11.39 -0.28 6.81
N VAL A 122 10.88 -1.24 6.04
CA VAL A 122 10.94 -2.67 6.36
C VAL A 122 12.38 -3.12 6.51
N LYS A 123 13.25 -2.83 5.53
CA LYS A 123 14.67 -3.18 5.57
C LYS A 123 15.35 -2.63 6.82
N LYS A 124 15.07 -1.37 7.15
CA LYS A 124 15.64 -0.73 8.34
C LYS A 124 15.16 -1.38 9.64
N LEU A 125 13.86 -1.62 9.78
CA LEU A 125 13.32 -2.29 10.98
C LEU A 125 13.93 -3.67 11.18
N ILE A 126 14.10 -4.47 10.13
CA ILE A 126 14.73 -5.79 10.21
C ILE A 126 16.20 -5.64 10.60
N ALA A 127 16.95 -4.75 9.94
CA ALA A 127 18.38 -4.53 10.22
C ALA A 127 18.66 -4.07 11.67
N ASP A 128 17.74 -3.27 12.24
CA ASP A 128 17.83 -2.78 13.63
C ASP A 128 17.39 -3.80 14.68
N SER A 129 16.97 -5.03 14.26
CA SER A 129 16.57 -6.10 15.16
C SER A 129 17.70 -7.10 15.45
N ASN A 130 17.47 -8.01 16.42
CA ASN A 130 18.41 -9.11 16.64
C ASN A 130 18.49 -9.99 15.37
N PRO A 131 19.70 -10.28 14.86
CA PRO A 131 19.90 -11.10 13.66
C PRO A 131 19.23 -12.49 13.72
N GLU A 132 19.08 -13.06 14.92
CA GLU A 132 18.41 -14.36 15.12
C GLU A 132 16.96 -14.36 14.65
N TYR A 133 16.28 -13.20 14.62
CA TYR A 133 14.86 -13.06 14.26
C TYR A 133 14.64 -12.54 12.83
N HIS A 134 15.71 -12.22 12.10
CA HIS A 134 15.60 -11.67 10.74
C HIS A 134 14.81 -12.57 9.81
N ASP A 135 15.04 -13.90 9.86
CA ASP A 135 14.36 -14.87 9.01
C ASP A 135 12.87 -14.96 9.34
N GLU A 136 12.51 -14.91 10.63
CA GLU A 136 11.13 -14.96 11.08
C GLU A 136 10.38 -13.71 10.65
N PHE A 137 10.95 -12.51 10.86
CA PHE A 137 10.33 -11.26 10.39
C PHE A 137 10.12 -11.24 8.86
N ARG A 138 11.07 -11.77 8.09
CA ARG A 138 10.92 -11.83 6.63
C ARG A 138 9.79 -12.76 6.18
N ARG A 139 9.62 -13.89 6.86
CA ARG A 139 8.58 -14.88 6.52
C ARG A 139 7.22 -14.58 7.10
N ASN A 140 7.15 -13.71 8.11
CA ASN A 140 5.92 -13.37 8.83
C ASN A 140 5.62 -11.87 8.73
N MET A 141 5.51 -11.32 7.49
CA MET A 141 5.03 -9.97 7.29
C MET A 141 3.51 -9.98 7.11
N VAL A 142 2.86 -8.98 7.71
CA VAL A 142 1.40 -8.80 7.63
C VAL A 142 1.11 -7.42 7.04
N LEU A 143 0.40 -7.38 5.92
CA LEU A 143 -0.05 -6.15 5.29
C LEU A 143 -1.52 -5.92 5.63
N ALA A 144 -1.82 -4.82 6.31
CA ALA A 144 -3.12 -4.46 6.85
C ALA A 144 -3.52 -3.01 6.50
N GLY A 145 -4.71 -2.61 6.95
CA GLY A 145 -5.28 -1.29 6.72
C GLY A 145 -5.93 -1.14 5.34
N GLY A 146 -6.58 0.01 5.10
CA GLY A 146 -7.29 0.26 3.85
C GLY A 146 -6.41 0.20 2.59
N GLY A 147 -5.12 0.53 2.72
CA GLY A 147 -4.15 0.46 1.64
C GLY A 147 -3.76 -0.97 1.24
N SER A 148 -3.95 -1.97 2.11
CA SER A 148 -3.71 -3.39 1.78
C SER A 148 -4.59 -3.88 0.63
N GLY A 149 -5.72 -3.22 0.42
CA GLY A 149 -6.63 -3.51 -0.68
C GLY A 149 -6.17 -3.04 -2.07
N ILE A 150 -5.01 -2.41 -2.21
CA ILE A 150 -4.40 -2.16 -3.52
C ILE A 150 -4.00 -3.50 -4.13
N ARG A 151 -4.62 -3.87 -5.26
CA ARG A 151 -4.42 -5.19 -5.87
C ARG A 151 -2.96 -5.43 -6.25
N GLY A 152 -2.40 -6.55 -5.78
CA GLY A 152 -1.04 -6.98 -6.05
C GLY A 152 0.04 -6.32 -5.16
N LEU A 153 -0.34 -5.43 -4.22
CA LEU A 153 0.63 -4.68 -3.41
C LEU A 153 1.53 -5.61 -2.57
N GLY A 154 0.96 -6.62 -1.91
CA GLY A 154 1.74 -7.58 -1.11
C GLY A 154 2.80 -8.29 -1.97
N ALA A 155 2.40 -8.83 -3.12
CA ALA A 155 3.32 -9.49 -4.05
C ALA A 155 4.41 -8.54 -4.63
N LEU A 156 4.08 -7.25 -4.79
CA LEU A 156 5.08 -6.27 -5.22
C LEU A 156 6.09 -5.98 -4.09
N ILE A 157 5.64 -5.87 -2.85
CA ILE A 157 6.53 -5.70 -1.68
C ILE A 157 7.45 -6.93 -1.55
N GLU A 158 6.93 -8.17 -1.63
CA GLU A 158 7.74 -9.40 -1.62
C GLU A 158 8.83 -9.35 -2.70
N ARG A 159 8.44 -9.02 -3.94
CA ARG A 159 9.38 -8.91 -5.06
C ARG A 159 10.47 -7.86 -4.83
N ARG A 160 10.14 -6.72 -4.21
CA ARG A 160 11.09 -5.64 -3.89
C ARG A 160 12.02 -5.97 -2.73
N LEU A 161 11.62 -6.90 -1.86
CA LEU A 161 12.41 -7.39 -0.73
C LEU A 161 13.17 -8.69 -1.04
N SER A 162 13.06 -9.25 -2.26
CA SER A 162 13.66 -10.53 -2.64
C SER A 162 15.19 -10.59 -2.50
N ASP A 163 15.87 -9.46 -2.50
CA ASP A 163 17.31 -9.36 -2.21
C ASP A 163 17.67 -9.71 -0.75
N MET A 164 16.69 -9.67 0.16
CA MET A 164 16.88 -10.08 1.56
C MET A 164 16.75 -11.60 1.79
N GLY A 165 16.38 -12.37 0.78
CA GLY A 165 16.11 -13.81 0.84
C GLY A 165 14.62 -14.15 0.73
N ASP A 166 14.18 -15.20 1.42
CA ASP A 166 12.80 -15.68 1.40
C ASP A 166 11.89 -14.74 2.21
N VAL A 167 10.96 -14.09 1.52
CA VAL A 167 10.02 -13.09 2.10
C VAL A 167 8.59 -13.54 1.82
N ASN A 168 7.71 -13.42 2.81
CA ASN A 168 6.29 -13.72 2.68
C ASN A 168 5.45 -12.61 3.30
N VAL A 169 4.51 -12.06 2.53
CA VAL A 169 3.61 -10.97 2.94
C VAL A 169 2.16 -11.45 2.93
N HIS A 170 1.61 -11.67 4.11
CA HIS A 170 0.21 -12.02 4.30
C HIS A 170 -0.67 -10.77 4.25
N VAL A 171 -1.53 -10.69 3.25
CA VAL A 171 -2.50 -9.58 3.14
C VAL A 171 -3.73 -9.92 3.99
N VAL A 172 -4.09 -9.03 4.91
CA VAL A 172 -5.31 -9.15 5.71
C VAL A 172 -6.45 -8.48 4.94
N ASP A 173 -7.48 -9.25 4.61
CA ASP A 173 -8.71 -8.71 4.07
C ASP A 173 -9.39 -7.84 5.12
N ASP A 174 -9.53 -6.54 4.85
CA ASP A 174 -10.20 -5.63 5.76
C ASP A 174 -11.70 -5.95 5.79
N PRO A 175 -12.28 -6.37 6.96
CA PRO A 175 -13.69 -6.70 7.07
C PRO A 175 -14.62 -5.52 6.74
N VAL A 176 -14.12 -4.30 6.68
CA VAL A 176 -14.90 -3.10 6.30
C VAL A 176 -15.29 -3.12 4.81
N ARG A 177 -14.53 -3.81 3.95
CA ARG A 177 -14.88 -3.95 2.51
C ARG A 177 -15.97 -4.99 2.22
N LEU A 178 -16.22 -5.94 3.12
CA LEU A 178 -17.24 -6.97 2.94
C LEU A 178 -18.67 -6.48 3.19
N GLY A 179 -18.84 -5.27 3.72
CA GLY A 179 -20.16 -4.68 4.01
C GLY A 179 -20.68 -3.69 2.96
N ALA A 180 -19.98 -3.48 1.84
CA ALA A 180 -20.31 -2.48 0.82
C ALA A 180 -20.68 -3.11 -0.55
N MET A 181 -21.28 -4.32 -0.54
CA MET A 181 -21.96 -4.91 -1.71
C MET A 181 -23.47 -4.86 -1.56
#